data_6225f7ffad491ca54f1cd0920e0b5082
#
_entry.id   6225f7ffad491ca54f1cd0920e0b5082
#
_cell.length_a   1.000
_cell.length_b   1.000
_cell.length_c   1.000
_cell.angle_alpha   90.00
_cell.angle_beta   90.00
_cell.angle_gamma   90.00
#
_symmetry.space_group_name_H-M   'P 1'
#
loop_
_entity.id
_entity.type
_entity.pdbx_description
1 polymer ?
#
loop_
_entity_poly.entity_id
_entity_poly.type
_entity_poly.pdbx_seq_one_letter_code
_entity_poly.pdbx_strand_id
1 'polypeptide(L)'
;MPTSTVEHHRWSEVAAEHINSFITRRYLMGDRITVAQLELKRGGVVATHAHENEQVSMVISGALKFLIDGREIILRGGEVLVIPGTVPHGVEVLEDTLVVDVFSPIRQDWIDKTDDYFARK
;
A
#
# COMPACT_ATOMS: atom_id res chain seq x y z
N MET A 1 12.31 9.05 22.18
CA MET A 1 13.56 8.45 21.64
C MET A 1 13.25 7.17 20.92
N PRO A 2 13.71 7.02 19.70
CA PRO A 2 13.60 5.72 19.08
C PRO A 2 14.46 4.71 19.82
N THR A 3 13.93 3.50 19.97
CA THR A 3 14.66 2.39 20.54
C THR A 3 15.14 1.42 19.47
N SER A 4 14.76 1.72 18.22
CA SER A 4 15.10 0.87 17.09
C SER A 4 16.56 1.01 16.72
N THR A 5 17.14 -0.09 16.30
CA THR A 5 18.49 -0.12 15.72
C THR A 5 18.37 -0.01 14.20
N VAL A 6 19.50 0.20 13.53
CA VAL A 6 19.54 0.14 12.07
C VAL A 6 19.23 -1.29 11.62
N GLU A 7 18.33 -1.42 10.65
CA GLU A 7 17.93 -2.72 10.11
C GLU A 7 18.21 -2.74 8.61
N HIS A 8 18.64 -3.89 8.13
CA HIS A 8 18.93 -4.10 6.73
C HIS A 8 18.19 -5.35 6.25
N HIS A 9 17.30 -5.19 5.27
CA HIS A 9 16.44 -6.27 4.79
C HIS A 9 16.50 -6.40 3.28
N ARG A 10 16.22 -7.61 2.80
CA ARG A 10 15.88 -7.85 1.40
C ARG A 10 14.40 -8.19 1.33
N TRP A 11 13.69 -7.60 0.37
CA TRP A 11 12.27 -7.91 0.22
C TRP A 11 12.02 -9.41 0.08
N SER A 12 12.91 -10.13 -0.59
CA SER A 12 12.77 -11.58 -0.77
C SER A 12 12.82 -12.36 0.54
N GLU A 13 13.34 -11.75 1.60
CA GLU A 13 13.45 -12.36 2.94
C GLU A 13 12.39 -11.84 3.92
N VAL A 14 11.58 -10.89 3.50
CA VAL A 14 10.48 -10.38 4.31
C VAL A 14 9.27 -11.27 4.08
N ALA A 15 8.63 -11.71 5.16
CA ALA A 15 7.50 -12.62 5.07
C ALA A 15 6.37 -12.01 4.23
N ALA A 16 5.86 -12.79 3.28
CA ALA A 16 4.76 -12.38 2.44
C ALA A 16 3.43 -12.74 3.09
N GLU A 17 2.47 -11.83 3.02
CA GLU A 17 1.10 -12.07 3.43
C GLU A 17 0.23 -12.14 2.18
N HIS A 18 -0.51 -13.24 2.05
CA HIS A 18 -1.49 -13.37 0.97
C HIS A 18 -2.82 -12.84 1.51
N ILE A 19 -3.08 -11.55 1.25
CA ILE A 19 -4.25 -10.87 1.78
C ILE A 19 -5.54 -11.43 1.18
N ASN A 20 -5.52 -11.60 -0.14
CA ASN A 20 -6.64 -12.20 -0.89
C ASN A 20 -6.09 -12.73 -2.22
N SER A 21 -6.99 -13.03 -3.17
CA SER A 21 -6.61 -13.65 -4.44
C SER A 21 -5.76 -12.74 -5.32
N PHE A 22 -5.73 -11.44 -5.07
CA PHE A 22 -4.99 -10.51 -5.95
C PHE A 22 -3.95 -9.66 -5.21
N ILE A 23 -3.86 -9.70 -3.87
CA ILE A 23 -2.88 -8.91 -3.11
C ILE A 23 -1.92 -9.80 -2.35
N THR A 24 -0.62 -9.65 -2.64
CA THR A 24 0.46 -10.17 -1.80
C THR A 24 1.20 -8.98 -1.23
N ARG A 25 1.38 -8.96 0.08
CA ARG A 25 1.94 -7.82 0.79
C ARG A 25 3.14 -8.23 1.64
N ARG A 26 4.20 -7.45 1.55
CA ARG A 26 5.34 -7.51 2.48
C ARG A 26 5.52 -6.13 3.06
N TYR A 27 5.79 -6.02 4.36
CA TYR A 27 6.01 -4.70 4.95
C TYR A 27 7.03 -4.72 6.08
N LEU A 28 7.59 -3.55 6.34
CA LEU A 28 8.53 -3.30 7.41
C LEU A 28 8.05 -2.08 8.18
N MET A 29 8.22 -2.11 9.50
CA MET A 29 7.87 -1.00 10.37
C MET A 29 9.13 -0.36 10.91
N GLY A 30 9.28 0.96 10.69
CA GLY A 30 10.19 1.78 11.46
C GLY A 30 9.47 2.33 12.69
N ASP A 31 10.05 3.33 13.32
CA ASP A 31 9.41 3.99 14.47
C ASP A 31 8.21 4.84 14.03
N ARG A 32 8.28 5.45 12.85
CA ARG A 32 7.29 6.42 12.37
C ARG A 32 6.75 6.11 10.99
N ILE A 33 7.32 5.14 10.31
CA ILE A 33 7.04 4.87 8.90
C ILE A 33 6.80 3.38 8.73
N THR A 34 5.78 3.06 7.93
CA THR A 34 5.60 1.72 7.38
C THR A 34 5.94 1.79 5.91
N VAL A 35 6.78 0.87 5.43
CA VAL A 35 7.04 0.71 4.02
C VAL A 35 6.55 -0.67 3.59
N ALA A 36 5.78 -0.70 2.51
CA ALA A 36 5.19 -1.95 2.02
C ALA A 36 5.52 -2.15 0.55
N GLN A 37 5.79 -3.39 0.21
CA GLN A 37 5.87 -3.81 -1.19
C GLN A 37 4.65 -4.69 -1.46
N LEU A 38 3.86 -4.29 -2.45
CA LEU A 38 2.65 -5.02 -2.82
C LEU A 38 2.76 -5.51 -4.26
N GLU A 39 2.39 -6.77 -4.43
CA GLU A 39 2.19 -7.35 -5.75
C GLU A 39 0.68 -7.47 -5.93
N LEU A 40 0.17 -6.78 -6.95
CA LEU A 40 -1.25 -6.68 -7.22
C LEU A 40 -1.55 -7.27 -8.59
N LYS A 41 -2.53 -8.16 -8.67
CA LYS A 41 -2.89 -8.79 -9.92
C LYS A 41 -3.97 -8.01 -10.65
N ARG A 42 -3.85 -7.97 -11.96
CA ARG A 42 -4.82 -7.33 -12.85
C ARG A 42 -6.24 -7.75 -12.51
N GLY A 43 -7.14 -6.80 -12.51
CA GLY A 43 -8.56 -7.01 -12.25
C GLY A 43 -8.94 -6.87 -10.79
N GLY A 44 -7.97 -6.77 -9.88
CA GLY A 44 -8.26 -6.56 -8.48
C GLY A 44 -8.85 -5.18 -8.21
N VAL A 45 -9.67 -5.10 -7.18
CA VAL A 45 -10.29 -3.84 -6.75
C VAL A 45 -10.15 -3.71 -5.24
N VAL A 46 -9.59 -2.58 -4.80
CA VAL A 46 -9.58 -2.20 -3.39
C VAL A 46 -10.68 -1.16 -3.22
N ALA A 47 -11.66 -1.48 -2.37
CA ALA A 47 -12.80 -0.58 -2.12
C ALA A 47 -12.31 0.74 -1.54
N THR A 48 -13.04 1.80 -1.84
CA THR A 48 -12.75 3.13 -1.30
C THR A 48 -12.73 3.06 0.23
N HIS A 49 -11.64 3.58 0.80
CA HIS A 49 -11.41 3.59 2.24
C HIS A 49 -10.58 4.82 2.59
N ALA A 50 -10.48 5.10 3.87
CA ALA A 50 -9.64 6.19 4.38
C ALA A 50 -8.90 5.71 5.62
N HIS A 51 -7.73 6.28 5.85
CA HIS A 51 -6.94 6.04 7.05
C HIS A 51 -6.23 7.33 7.44
N GLU A 52 -5.82 7.43 8.69
CA GLU A 52 -5.17 8.65 9.19
C GLU A 52 -3.78 8.88 8.56
N ASN A 53 -3.16 7.81 8.08
CA ASN A 53 -1.80 7.87 7.55
C ASN A 53 -1.75 8.67 6.25
N GLU A 54 -0.74 9.50 6.12
CA GLU A 54 -0.32 9.99 4.81
C GLU A 54 0.28 8.81 4.04
N GLN A 55 0.03 8.75 2.74
CA GLN A 55 0.48 7.64 1.90
C GLN A 55 1.20 8.17 0.68
N VAL A 56 2.36 7.58 0.38
CA VAL A 56 3.05 7.80 -0.88
C VAL A 56 3.09 6.47 -1.61
N SER A 57 2.53 6.43 -2.81
CA SER A 57 2.51 5.22 -3.64
C SER A 57 3.44 5.41 -4.82
N MET A 58 4.38 4.47 -4.99
CA MET A 58 5.38 4.49 -6.05
C MET A 58 5.23 3.22 -6.87
N VAL A 59 4.67 3.33 -8.07
CA VAL A 59 4.55 2.17 -8.96
C VAL A 59 5.92 1.89 -9.59
N ILE A 60 6.40 0.68 -9.39
CA ILE A 60 7.65 0.21 -9.98
C ILE A 60 7.37 -0.31 -11.39
N SER A 61 6.35 -1.15 -11.50
CA SER A 61 5.93 -1.69 -12.80
C SER A 61 4.43 -1.91 -12.78
N GLY A 62 3.77 -1.79 -13.93
CA GLY A 62 2.34 -1.99 -14.06
C GLY A 62 1.56 -0.69 -14.10
N ALA A 63 0.28 -0.76 -13.75
CA ALA A 63 -0.61 0.40 -13.76
C ALA A 63 -1.76 0.21 -12.79
N LEU A 64 -2.01 1.25 -12.01
CA LEU A 64 -3.12 1.33 -11.05
C LEU A 64 -4.00 2.53 -11.38
N LYS A 65 -5.30 2.39 -11.22
CA LYS A 65 -6.23 3.51 -11.30
C LYS A 65 -6.72 3.82 -9.90
N PHE A 66 -6.36 5.01 -9.41
CA PHE A 66 -6.83 5.52 -8.13
C PHE A 66 -8.11 6.32 -8.34
N LEU A 67 -9.07 6.11 -7.45
CA LEU A 67 -10.33 6.86 -7.42
C LEU A 67 -10.30 7.74 -6.19
N ILE A 68 -10.13 9.06 -6.41
CA ILE A 68 -9.94 10.04 -5.32
C ILE A 68 -10.77 11.28 -5.66
N ASP A 69 -11.65 11.67 -4.76
CA ASP A 69 -12.48 12.88 -4.90
C ASP A 69 -13.23 12.92 -6.24
N GLY A 70 -13.78 11.79 -6.66
CA GLY A 70 -14.53 11.69 -7.91
C GLY A 70 -13.67 11.74 -9.16
N ARG A 71 -12.34 11.72 -9.01
CA ARG A 71 -11.40 11.72 -10.14
C ARG A 71 -10.71 10.38 -10.27
N GLU A 72 -10.31 10.06 -11.48
CA GLU A 72 -9.50 8.88 -11.77
C GLU A 72 -8.08 9.34 -12.05
N ILE A 73 -7.13 8.76 -11.34
CA ILE A 73 -5.71 9.03 -11.54
C ILE A 73 -5.04 7.70 -11.89
N ILE A 74 -4.49 7.60 -13.09
CA ILE A 74 -3.77 6.40 -13.50
C ILE A 74 -2.29 6.60 -13.17
N LEU A 75 -1.77 5.70 -12.36
CA LEU A 75 -0.39 5.72 -11.90
C LEU A 75 0.35 4.56 -12.56
N ARG A 76 1.39 4.88 -13.31
CA ARG A 76 2.17 3.90 -14.08
C ARG A 76 3.59 3.79 -13.53
N GLY A 77 4.32 2.80 -14.01
CA GLY A 77 5.71 2.60 -13.60
C GLY A 77 6.54 3.87 -13.67
N GLY A 78 7.26 4.17 -12.59
CA GLY A 78 8.07 5.38 -12.47
C GLY A 78 7.33 6.60 -11.95
N GLU A 79 6.02 6.48 -11.68
CA GLU A 79 5.21 7.59 -11.20
C GLU A 79 4.92 7.46 -9.71
N VAL A 80 4.67 8.59 -9.08
CA VAL A 80 4.48 8.69 -7.63
C VAL A 80 3.21 9.48 -7.35
N LEU A 81 2.42 8.99 -6.39
CA LEU A 81 1.19 9.66 -5.95
C LEU A 81 1.28 9.90 -4.44
N VAL A 82 1.01 11.13 -4.01
CA VAL A 82 0.95 11.47 -2.59
C VAL A 82 -0.51 11.66 -2.20
N ILE A 83 -0.97 10.90 -1.21
CA ILE A 83 -2.34 10.97 -0.72
C ILE A 83 -2.30 11.47 0.73
N PRO A 84 -2.86 12.66 1.00
CA PRO A 84 -2.91 13.15 2.38
C PRO A 84 -3.71 12.23 3.30
N GLY A 85 -3.44 12.30 4.59
CA GLY A 85 -4.18 11.53 5.58
C GLY A 85 -5.68 11.83 5.51
N THR A 86 -6.49 10.83 5.76
CA THR A 86 -7.96 10.86 5.81
C THR A 86 -8.66 11.08 4.47
N VAL A 87 -7.93 11.25 3.37
CA VAL A 87 -8.56 11.39 2.05
C VAL A 87 -9.01 10.01 1.55
N PRO A 88 -10.31 9.82 1.28
CA PRO A 88 -10.80 8.54 0.78
C PRO A 88 -10.23 8.21 -0.59
N HIS A 89 -9.84 6.97 -0.78
CA HIS A 89 -9.30 6.51 -2.05
C HIS A 89 -9.60 5.03 -2.27
N GLY A 90 -9.80 4.69 -3.53
CA GLY A 90 -9.96 3.31 -3.98
C GLY A 90 -8.98 3.03 -5.11
N VAL A 91 -8.81 1.76 -5.45
CA VAL A 91 -7.85 1.35 -6.48
C VAL A 91 -8.45 0.26 -7.34
N GLU A 92 -8.26 0.40 -8.66
CA GLU A 92 -8.47 -0.69 -9.62
C GLU A 92 -7.12 -1.05 -10.22
N VAL A 93 -6.82 -2.34 -10.26
CA VAL A 93 -5.54 -2.83 -10.80
C VAL A 93 -5.71 -3.07 -12.29
N LEU A 94 -5.08 -2.25 -13.11
CA LEU A 94 -5.22 -2.30 -14.57
C LEU A 94 -4.30 -3.34 -15.20
N GLU A 95 -3.13 -3.57 -14.60
CA GLU A 95 -2.13 -4.55 -15.04
C GLU A 95 -1.53 -5.16 -13.79
N ASP A 96 -0.88 -6.30 -13.92
CA ASP A 96 -0.09 -6.83 -12.82
C ASP A 96 0.91 -5.77 -12.40
N THR A 97 0.91 -5.43 -11.12
CA THR A 97 1.63 -4.27 -10.61
C THR A 97 2.51 -4.62 -9.43
N LEU A 98 3.71 -4.05 -9.45
CA LEU A 98 4.58 -3.97 -8.27
C LEU A 98 4.58 -2.53 -7.81
N VAL A 99 4.14 -2.28 -6.58
CA VAL A 99 4.07 -0.94 -6.01
C VAL A 99 4.70 -0.94 -4.62
N VAL A 100 5.36 0.17 -4.30
CA VAL A 100 5.89 0.40 -2.96
C VAL A 100 5.10 1.55 -2.36
N ASP A 101 4.49 1.31 -1.20
CA ASP A 101 3.72 2.29 -0.46
C ASP A 101 4.46 2.65 0.82
N VAL A 102 4.52 3.95 1.12
CA VAL A 102 5.09 4.45 2.36
C VAL A 102 4.00 5.18 3.12
N PHE A 103 3.88 4.88 4.40
CA PHE A 103 2.85 5.46 5.27
C PHE A 103 3.48 6.11 6.49
N SER A 104 2.92 7.24 6.92
CA SER A 104 3.29 7.91 8.17
C SER A 104 2.03 8.48 8.84
N PRO A 105 1.81 8.26 10.12
CA PRO A 105 2.55 7.38 11.01
C PRO A 105 2.42 5.91 10.62
N ILE A 106 2.97 5.02 11.43
CA ILE A 106 2.95 3.59 11.09
C ILE A 106 1.52 3.07 10.97
N ARG A 107 1.36 2.00 10.17
CA ARG A 107 0.06 1.35 9.97
C ARG A 107 -0.26 0.46 11.18
N GLN A 108 -0.76 1.09 12.24
CA GLN A 108 -1.15 0.40 13.46
C GLN A 108 -2.25 -0.63 13.19
N ASP A 109 -3.15 -0.32 12.25
CA ASP A 109 -4.23 -1.22 11.86
C ASP A 109 -3.70 -2.55 11.27
N TRP A 110 -2.53 -2.52 10.62
CA TRP A 110 -1.92 -3.76 10.11
C TRP A 110 -1.38 -4.61 11.25
N ILE A 111 -0.81 -3.98 12.27
CA ILE A 111 -0.35 -4.68 13.46
C ILE A 111 -1.54 -5.28 14.21
N ASP A 112 -2.61 -4.52 14.35
CA ASP A 112 -3.81 -4.91 15.10
C ASP A 112 -4.74 -5.82 14.30
N LYS A 113 -4.46 -6.03 13.01
CA LYS A 113 -5.28 -6.84 12.11
C LYS A 113 -6.70 -6.30 11.96
N THR A 114 -6.84 -4.96 11.88
CA THR A 114 -8.13 -4.29 11.74
C THR A 114 -8.32 -3.68 10.34
N ASP A 115 -7.45 -4.00 9.39
CA ASP A 115 -7.51 -3.51 8.00
C ASP A 115 -8.39 -4.43 7.15
N ASP A 116 -9.64 -4.61 7.56
CA ASP A 116 -10.55 -5.58 6.95
C ASP A 116 -11.02 -5.19 5.54
N TYR A 117 -10.81 -3.95 5.12
CA TYR A 117 -11.22 -3.49 3.79
C TYR A 117 -10.50 -4.24 2.67
N PHE A 118 -9.33 -4.81 2.92
CA PHE A 118 -8.64 -5.64 1.93
C PHE A 118 -9.33 -6.99 1.72
N ALA A 119 -10.05 -7.48 2.71
CA ALA A 119 -10.73 -8.77 2.61
C ALA A 119 -12.05 -8.69 1.85
N ARG A 120 -12.55 -7.50 1.56
CA ARG A 120 -13.81 -7.30 0.85
C ARG A 120 -13.63 -7.61 -0.64
N LYS A 121 -14.60 -8.26 -1.19
CA LYS A 121 -14.58 -8.63 -2.61
C LYS A 121 -15.38 -7.63 -3.44
#